data_86e81b8208e1258e03e93f2973e2ba84
#
_entry.id   86e81b8208e1258e03e93f2973e2ba84
#
_cell.length_a   1.000
_cell.length_b   1.000
_cell.length_c   1.000
_cell.angle_alpha   90.00
_cell.angle_beta   90.00
_cell.angle_gamma   90.00
#
_symmetry.space_group_name_H-M   'P 1'
#
loop_
_entity.id
_entity.type
_entity.pdbx_description
1 polymer ?
#
loop_
_entity_poly.entity_id
_entity_poly.type
_entity_poly.pdbx_seq_one_letter_code
_entity_poly.pdbx_strand_id
1 'polypeptide(L)'
;MTLKPTLKRLLISALATLSLATAHLAHAAPLRIGVTPGALADSVEVAAAEARKQGLDVKVVELTDWTTPNVALASGDLDLNYFQHQAFLDNAVKERGYAFKSVAVGVLPNIGLYSSRIKRFDELKDGARVGVASDPVNQGRGLLLLQKAGLIKLRDGVGARGGLDDIVANPKKLRFVEIEGPQLVRALDDVDLAQGYPAHFVNAGKPQVAGSGLLYSGVDDVYFAIRFVSRQDNAGDPRIARFVKLYQESPAVLQKLRESYANNDKLYSLPWRKQ
;
A
#
# COMPACT_ATOMS: atom_id res chain seq x y z
N MET A 1 65.26 8.07 -37.96
CA MET A 1 64.17 8.77 -38.66
C MET A 1 63.27 9.44 -37.63
N THR A 2 63.53 10.71 -37.34
CA THR A 2 62.85 11.43 -36.22
C THR A 2 61.59 12.11 -36.75
N LEU A 3 60.45 11.72 -36.21
CA LEU A 3 59.16 12.33 -36.56
C LEU A 3 59.13 13.83 -36.21
N LYS A 4 58.67 14.66 -37.16
CA LYS A 4 58.59 16.11 -36.98
C LYS A 4 57.67 16.49 -35.79
N PRO A 5 57.98 17.54 -35.01
CA PRO A 5 57.28 17.88 -33.77
C PRO A 5 55.81 18.22 -33.97
N THR A 6 55.38 18.63 -35.15
CA THR A 6 53.98 18.88 -35.50
C THR A 6 53.10 17.61 -35.52
N LEU A 7 53.68 16.46 -35.93
CA LEU A 7 52.97 15.18 -36.01
C LEU A 7 52.74 14.56 -34.59
N LYS A 8 53.68 14.80 -33.66
CA LYS A 8 53.53 14.41 -32.26
C LYS A 8 52.41 15.18 -31.53
N ARG A 9 52.23 16.47 -31.84
CA ARG A 9 51.19 17.28 -31.23
C ARG A 9 49.78 16.89 -31.74
N LEU A 10 49.61 16.53 -33.00
CA LEU A 10 48.36 16.03 -33.57
C LEU A 10 47.99 14.65 -33.01
N LEU A 11 48.91 13.76 -32.79
CA LEU A 11 48.65 12.44 -32.18
C LEU A 11 48.25 12.52 -30.70
N ILE A 12 48.86 13.45 -29.96
CA ILE A 12 48.55 13.65 -28.51
C ILE A 12 47.15 14.30 -28.39
N SER A 13 46.78 15.22 -29.26
CA SER A 13 45.44 15.84 -29.29
C SER A 13 44.32 14.84 -29.69
N ALA A 14 44.60 13.91 -30.60
CA ALA A 14 43.66 12.86 -30.99
C ALA A 14 43.43 11.82 -29.90
N LEU A 15 44.47 11.48 -29.12
CA LEU A 15 44.32 10.58 -27.94
C LEU A 15 43.56 11.23 -26.79
N ALA A 16 43.73 12.56 -26.57
CA ALA A 16 43.02 13.29 -25.51
C ALA A 16 41.53 13.45 -25.81
N THR A 17 41.13 13.56 -27.07
CA THR A 17 39.71 13.66 -27.48
C THR A 17 38.97 12.30 -27.44
N LEU A 18 39.72 11.18 -27.59
CA LEU A 18 39.10 9.86 -27.54
C LEU A 18 38.88 9.39 -26.07
N SER A 19 39.60 9.97 -25.11
CA SER A 19 39.42 9.66 -23.67
C SER A 19 38.24 10.35 -23.01
N LEU A 20 37.64 11.35 -23.64
CA LEU A 20 36.45 12.04 -23.11
C LEU A 20 35.11 11.41 -23.58
N ALA A 21 35.13 10.45 -24.49
CA ALA A 21 33.91 9.85 -25.05
C ALA A 21 33.44 8.58 -24.28
N THR A 22 34.18 8.11 -23.30
CA THR A 22 33.67 7.14 -22.30
C THR A 22 33.09 7.88 -21.12
N ALA A 23 32.15 8.80 -21.34
CA ALA A 23 31.21 9.15 -20.31
C ALA A 23 30.52 7.84 -19.94
N HIS A 24 30.93 7.28 -18.81
CA HIS A 24 30.23 6.18 -18.17
C HIS A 24 28.80 6.65 -18.07
N LEU A 25 27.89 6.02 -18.81
CA LEU A 25 26.48 5.98 -18.46
C LEU A 25 26.47 5.30 -17.10
N ALA A 26 26.73 6.08 -16.05
CA ALA A 26 26.47 5.64 -14.70
C ALA A 26 24.97 5.29 -14.70
N HIS A 27 24.66 4.01 -14.84
CA HIS A 27 23.30 3.54 -14.66
C HIS A 27 22.91 3.99 -13.26
N ALA A 28 22.01 4.97 -13.20
CA ALA A 28 21.51 5.40 -11.91
C ALA A 28 20.95 4.17 -11.20
N ALA A 29 21.30 3.98 -9.94
CA ALA A 29 20.79 2.85 -9.15
C ALA A 29 19.26 2.77 -9.29
N PRO A 30 18.68 1.57 -9.37
CA PRO A 30 17.25 1.41 -9.53
C PRO A 30 16.46 2.10 -8.43
N LEU A 31 15.31 2.64 -8.75
CA LEU A 31 14.34 3.12 -7.76
C LEU A 31 13.70 1.90 -7.08
N ARG A 32 14.00 1.68 -5.80
CA ARG A 32 13.52 0.53 -5.02
C ARG A 32 12.20 0.86 -4.33
N ILE A 33 11.14 0.13 -4.68
CA ILE A 33 9.79 0.40 -4.19
C ILE A 33 9.28 -0.80 -3.40
N GLY A 34 9.04 -0.62 -2.09
CA GLY A 34 8.45 -1.63 -1.23
C GLY A 34 6.93 -1.61 -1.34
N VAL A 35 6.34 -2.79 -1.52
CA VAL A 35 4.89 -2.98 -1.64
C VAL A 35 4.43 -4.22 -0.88
N THR A 36 3.15 -4.30 -0.56
CA THR A 36 2.55 -5.57 -0.10
C THR A 36 1.96 -6.34 -1.27
N PRO A 37 1.97 -7.69 -1.23
CA PRO A 37 1.44 -8.55 -2.29
C PRO A 37 -0.01 -8.22 -2.67
N GLY A 38 -0.38 -8.52 -3.90
CA GLY A 38 -1.71 -8.33 -4.46
C GLY A 38 -1.90 -7.02 -5.20
N ALA A 39 -3.06 -6.37 -5.08
CA ALA A 39 -3.44 -5.20 -5.87
C ALA A 39 -2.37 -4.10 -5.93
N LEU A 40 -1.65 -3.88 -4.83
CA LEU A 40 -0.60 -2.87 -4.74
C LEU A 40 0.64 -3.31 -5.53
N ALA A 41 1.15 -4.52 -5.27
CA ALA A 41 2.29 -5.06 -6.00
C ALA A 41 2.00 -5.18 -7.50
N ASP A 42 0.86 -5.78 -7.86
CA ASP A 42 0.45 -5.96 -9.25
C ASP A 42 0.42 -4.64 -10.03
N SER A 43 -0.18 -3.60 -9.44
CA SER A 43 -0.30 -2.29 -10.09
C SER A 43 1.05 -1.57 -10.19
N VAL A 44 1.91 -1.70 -9.18
CA VAL A 44 3.27 -1.13 -9.18
C VAL A 44 4.18 -1.86 -10.17
N GLU A 45 4.06 -3.19 -10.31
CA GLU A 45 4.82 -3.95 -11.32
C GLU A 45 4.45 -3.53 -12.75
N VAL A 46 3.17 -3.30 -13.04
CA VAL A 46 2.74 -2.75 -14.34
C VAL A 46 3.39 -1.39 -14.59
N ALA A 47 3.34 -0.48 -13.60
CA ALA A 47 3.99 0.82 -13.71
C ALA A 47 5.52 0.71 -13.85
N ALA A 48 6.16 -0.20 -13.11
CA ALA A 48 7.59 -0.43 -13.20
C ALA A 48 8.02 -0.97 -14.57
N ALA A 49 7.21 -1.86 -15.16
CA ALA A 49 7.47 -2.34 -16.52
C ALA A 49 7.42 -1.22 -17.57
N GLU A 50 6.46 -0.31 -17.45
CA GLU A 50 6.38 0.88 -18.32
C GLU A 50 7.51 1.88 -18.05
N ALA A 51 7.87 2.09 -16.78
CA ALA A 51 8.97 2.96 -16.38
C ALA A 51 10.31 2.50 -16.97
N ARG A 52 10.59 1.19 -16.91
CA ARG A 52 11.79 0.59 -17.49
C ARG A 52 11.87 0.81 -19.01
N LYS A 53 10.76 0.69 -19.74
CA LYS A 53 10.70 1.01 -21.19
C LYS A 53 11.02 2.48 -21.50
N GLN A 54 10.81 3.36 -20.53
CA GLN A 54 11.11 4.79 -20.64
C GLN A 54 12.48 5.17 -20.03
N GLY A 55 13.34 4.17 -19.70
CA GLY A 55 14.68 4.41 -19.15
C GLY A 55 14.70 4.79 -17.67
N LEU A 56 13.64 4.52 -16.91
CA LEU A 56 13.65 4.59 -15.46
C LEU A 56 13.71 3.18 -14.90
N ASP A 57 14.88 2.80 -14.38
CA ASP A 57 15.05 1.50 -13.75
C ASP A 57 14.32 1.46 -12.40
N VAL A 58 13.44 0.48 -12.22
CA VAL A 58 12.60 0.31 -11.03
C VAL A 58 12.69 -1.14 -10.57
N LYS A 59 13.00 -1.33 -9.29
CA LYS A 59 12.97 -2.60 -8.60
C LYS A 59 11.83 -2.62 -7.60
N VAL A 60 10.87 -3.51 -7.82
CA VAL A 60 9.77 -3.74 -6.87
C VAL A 60 10.20 -4.80 -5.86
N VAL A 61 9.90 -4.56 -4.58
CA VAL A 61 10.23 -5.45 -3.46
C VAL A 61 8.95 -5.75 -2.71
N GLU A 62 8.48 -6.99 -2.79
CA GLU A 62 7.30 -7.43 -2.07
C GLU A 62 7.64 -7.80 -0.62
N LEU A 63 6.85 -7.30 0.32
CA LEU A 63 6.98 -7.51 1.76
C LEU A 63 5.61 -7.96 2.31
N THR A 64 5.60 -9.09 3.00
CA THR A 64 4.35 -9.79 3.34
C THR A 64 3.70 -9.33 4.64
N ASP A 65 4.35 -8.43 5.38
CA ASP A 65 3.86 -7.82 6.62
C ASP A 65 3.75 -6.29 6.50
N TRP A 66 3.15 -5.64 7.50
CA TRP A 66 2.96 -4.19 7.51
C TRP A 66 3.99 -3.41 8.36
N THR A 67 5.00 -4.08 8.90
CA THR A 67 6.08 -3.46 9.69
C THR A 67 7.34 -3.25 8.86
N THR A 68 7.79 -4.31 8.17
CA THR A 68 9.04 -4.34 7.41
C THR A 68 9.16 -3.23 6.35
N PRO A 69 8.10 -2.83 5.60
CA PRO A 69 8.23 -1.77 4.59
C PRO A 69 8.70 -0.43 5.15
N ASN A 70 8.28 -0.07 6.37
CA ASN A 70 8.72 1.17 7.02
C ASN A 70 10.14 1.05 7.58
N VAL A 71 10.52 -0.11 8.12
CA VAL A 71 11.90 -0.38 8.57
C VAL A 71 12.87 -0.28 7.39
N ALA A 72 12.57 -0.94 6.28
CA ALA A 72 13.40 -0.94 5.07
C ALA A 72 13.47 0.45 4.39
N LEU A 73 12.40 1.25 4.49
CA LEU A 73 12.44 2.64 4.03
C LEU A 73 13.34 3.50 4.91
N ALA A 74 13.25 3.33 6.24
CA ALA A 74 14.05 4.10 7.19
C ALA A 74 15.54 3.78 7.10
N SER A 75 15.91 2.50 6.87
CA SER A 75 17.31 2.08 6.70
C SER A 75 17.90 2.51 5.35
N GLY A 76 17.08 2.93 4.37
CA GLY A 76 17.53 3.23 3.02
C GLY A 76 17.63 2.02 2.09
N ASP A 77 17.14 0.84 2.51
CA ASP A 77 17.02 -0.34 1.65
C ASP A 77 15.93 -0.18 0.58
N LEU A 78 14.97 0.70 0.86
CA LEU A 78 13.96 1.19 -0.10
C LEU A 78 14.11 2.69 -0.30
N ASP A 79 13.70 3.16 -1.47
CA ASP A 79 13.63 4.58 -1.81
C ASP A 79 12.20 5.12 -1.64
N LEU A 80 11.21 4.23 -1.80
CA LEU A 80 9.79 4.51 -1.72
C LEU A 80 9.07 3.27 -1.15
N ASN A 81 7.97 3.46 -0.41
CA ASN A 81 7.04 2.37 -0.18
C ASN A 81 5.61 2.77 -0.57
N TYR A 82 4.79 1.77 -0.89
CA TYR A 82 3.41 1.91 -1.30
C TYR A 82 2.59 0.77 -0.71
N PHE A 83 2.17 0.91 0.55
CA PHE A 83 1.40 -0.11 1.27
C PHE A 83 0.47 0.48 2.34
N GLN A 84 0.76 1.68 2.84
CA GLN A 84 0.14 2.29 4.01
C GLN A 84 -0.72 3.50 3.64
N HIS A 85 -1.82 3.67 4.34
CA HIS A 85 -2.64 4.89 4.26
C HIS A 85 -2.13 5.95 5.25
N GLN A 86 -2.65 7.20 5.14
CA GLN A 86 -2.15 8.32 5.94
C GLN A 86 -2.28 8.07 7.45
N ALA A 87 -3.39 7.51 7.92
CA ALA A 87 -3.57 7.21 9.34
C ALA A 87 -2.51 6.23 9.89
N PHE A 88 -2.12 5.22 9.10
CA PHE A 88 -1.06 4.29 9.49
C PHE A 88 0.31 4.97 9.48
N LEU A 89 0.59 5.79 8.48
CA LEU A 89 1.82 6.58 8.40
C LEU A 89 1.96 7.53 9.60
N ASP A 90 0.90 8.27 9.94
CA ASP A 90 0.92 9.20 11.07
C ASP A 90 1.21 8.48 12.39
N ASN A 91 0.61 7.31 12.60
CA ASN A 91 0.88 6.48 13.76
C ASN A 91 2.34 5.97 13.76
N ALA A 92 2.85 5.47 12.64
CA ALA A 92 4.22 4.99 12.53
C ALA A 92 5.25 6.11 12.80
N VAL A 93 5.02 7.31 12.27
CA VAL A 93 5.85 8.50 12.53
C VAL A 93 5.82 8.86 14.01
N LYS A 94 4.63 8.88 14.62
CA LYS A 94 4.48 9.21 16.05
C LYS A 94 5.19 8.21 16.95
N GLU A 95 5.00 6.90 16.71
CA GLU A 95 5.48 5.83 17.61
C GLU A 95 6.97 5.50 17.40
N ARG A 96 7.50 5.70 16.18
CA ARG A 96 8.86 5.31 15.81
C ARG A 96 9.78 6.47 15.48
N GLY A 97 9.27 7.71 15.38
CA GLY A 97 10.06 8.88 15.03
C GLY A 97 10.58 8.89 13.59
N TYR A 98 9.94 8.17 12.67
CA TYR A 98 10.38 8.13 11.28
C TYR A 98 10.31 9.49 10.59
N ALA A 99 11.39 9.86 9.89
CA ALA A 99 11.44 11.06 9.05
C ALA A 99 10.88 10.77 7.66
N PHE A 100 9.57 10.52 7.58
CA PHE A 100 8.86 10.14 6.35
C PHE A 100 8.01 11.28 5.80
N LYS A 101 7.70 11.20 4.51
CA LYS A 101 6.82 12.11 3.80
C LYS A 101 5.93 11.34 2.83
N SER A 102 4.62 11.58 2.90
CA SER A 102 3.68 11.20 1.85
C SER A 102 3.93 12.09 0.63
N VAL A 103 4.35 11.49 -0.48
CA VAL A 103 4.68 12.22 -1.73
C VAL A 103 3.56 12.16 -2.75
N ALA A 104 2.65 11.18 -2.64
CA ALA A 104 1.47 11.11 -3.50
C ALA A 104 0.37 10.24 -2.90
N VAL A 105 -0.85 10.43 -3.41
CA VAL A 105 -2.03 9.64 -3.09
C VAL A 105 -2.17 8.53 -4.12
N GLY A 106 -2.43 7.32 -3.63
CA GLY A 106 -2.74 6.15 -4.43
C GLY A 106 -4.19 5.68 -4.25
N VAL A 107 -4.44 4.39 -4.45
CA VAL A 107 -5.77 3.79 -4.36
C VAL A 107 -6.35 3.93 -2.94
N LEU A 108 -7.65 4.17 -2.86
CA LEU A 108 -8.42 4.09 -1.62
C LEU A 108 -9.21 2.78 -1.61
N PRO A 109 -8.75 1.75 -0.89
CA PRO A 109 -9.49 0.50 -0.76
C PRO A 109 -10.64 0.63 0.24
N ASN A 110 -11.78 0.03 -0.08
CA ASN A 110 -12.81 -0.22 0.91
C ASN A 110 -12.34 -1.29 1.91
N ILE A 111 -12.93 -1.31 3.09
CA ILE A 111 -12.88 -2.45 4.01
C ILE A 111 -14.29 -2.89 4.32
N GLY A 112 -14.47 -4.16 4.67
CA GLY A 112 -15.79 -4.72 4.96
C GLY A 112 -15.78 -5.68 6.13
N LEU A 113 -16.99 -6.04 6.59
CA LEU A 113 -17.23 -7.15 7.50
C LEU A 113 -17.70 -8.36 6.69
N TYR A 114 -17.02 -9.46 6.83
CA TYR A 114 -17.23 -10.69 6.06
C TYR A 114 -17.52 -11.88 6.94
N SER A 115 -18.33 -12.80 6.43
CA SER A 115 -18.57 -14.09 7.07
C SER A 115 -18.81 -15.17 6.02
N SER A 116 -18.30 -16.36 6.27
CA SER A 116 -18.67 -17.58 5.55
C SER A 116 -19.88 -18.29 6.14
N ARG A 117 -20.32 -17.90 7.34
CA ARG A 117 -21.29 -18.61 8.18
C ARG A 117 -22.65 -17.93 8.30
N ILE A 118 -22.70 -16.60 8.18
CA ILE A 118 -23.94 -15.81 8.30
C ILE A 118 -24.13 -14.92 7.07
N LYS A 119 -25.39 -14.53 6.82
CA LYS A 119 -25.76 -13.58 5.77
C LYS A 119 -26.27 -12.26 6.30
N ARG A 120 -26.59 -12.20 7.60
CA ARG A 120 -27.10 -11.00 8.30
C ARG A 120 -26.55 -10.98 9.72
N PHE A 121 -26.40 -9.80 10.30
CA PHE A 121 -25.81 -9.65 11.66
C PHE A 121 -26.68 -10.19 12.78
N ASP A 122 -27.99 -10.31 12.59
CA ASP A 122 -28.90 -10.91 13.59
C ASP A 122 -28.69 -12.44 13.74
N GLU A 123 -28.15 -13.11 12.72
CA GLU A 123 -27.79 -14.53 12.76
C GLU A 123 -26.52 -14.80 13.61
N LEU A 124 -25.77 -13.75 13.96
CA LEU A 124 -24.55 -13.90 14.76
C LEU A 124 -24.89 -14.33 16.20
N LYS A 125 -24.35 -15.45 16.64
CA LYS A 125 -24.63 -16.03 17.95
C LYS A 125 -23.90 -15.26 19.07
N ASP A 126 -24.42 -15.36 20.28
CA ASP A 126 -23.73 -14.88 21.47
C ASP A 126 -22.40 -15.63 21.65
N GLY A 127 -21.34 -14.88 22.01
CA GLY A 127 -20.00 -15.42 22.14
C GLY A 127 -19.28 -15.71 20.82
N ALA A 128 -19.85 -15.29 19.66
CA ALA A 128 -19.23 -15.46 18.37
C ALA A 128 -17.82 -14.84 18.30
N ARG A 129 -16.93 -15.49 17.56
CA ARG A 129 -15.56 -15.03 17.34
C ARG A 129 -15.50 -14.01 16.21
N VAL A 130 -14.87 -12.88 16.46
CA VAL A 130 -14.73 -11.77 15.49
C VAL A 130 -13.26 -11.45 15.26
N GLY A 131 -12.78 -11.66 14.03
CA GLY A 131 -11.43 -11.29 13.61
C GLY A 131 -11.32 -9.79 13.35
N VAL A 132 -10.39 -9.13 14.02
CA VAL A 132 -10.03 -7.72 13.82
C VAL A 132 -8.54 -7.59 13.58
N ALA A 133 -8.10 -6.49 12.96
CA ALA A 133 -6.68 -6.23 12.77
C ALA A 133 -5.94 -6.10 14.10
N SER A 134 -4.70 -6.58 14.17
CA SER A 134 -3.86 -6.48 15.36
C SER A 134 -3.17 -5.11 15.49
N ASP A 135 -3.03 -4.36 14.38
CA ASP A 135 -2.51 -3.00 14.46
C ASP A 135 -3.60 -2.02 14.90
N PRO A 136 -3.26 -1.03 15.76
CA PRO A 136 -4.27 -0.18 16.40
C PRO A 136 -5.08 0.66 15.41
N VAL A 137 -4.50 1.05 14.28
CA VAL A 137 -5.17 1.92 13.31
C VAL A 137 -6.24 1.16 12.52
N ASN A 138 -5.90 -0.02 12.00
CA ASN A 138 -6.86 -0.84 11.27
C ASN A 138 -7.84 -1.55 12.20
N GLN A 139 -7.43 -1.87 13.44
CA GLN A 139 -8.35 -2.32 14.49
C GLN A 139 -9.44 -1.30 14.73
N GLY A 140 -9.10 -0.03 14.97
CA GLY A 140 -10.06 1.04 15.17
C GLY A 140 -11.03 1.20 13.99
N ARG A 141 -10.55 1.07 12.73
CA ARG A 141 -11.44 1.03 11.55
C ARG A 141 -12.42 -0.14 11.58
N GLY A 142 -11.95 -1.34 11.96
CA GLY A 142 -12.79 -2.52 12.10
C GLY A 142 -13.84 -2.36 13.19
N LEU A 143 -13.44 -1.81 14.34
CA LEU A 143 -14.36 -1.55 15.46
C LEU A 143 -15.43 -0.53 15.11
N LEU A 144 -15.11 0.51 14.34
CA LEU A 144 -16.10 1.45 13.81
C LEU A 144 -17.12 0.78 12.89
N LEU A 145 -16.69 -0.19 12.07
CA LEU A 145 -17.63 -0.97 11.25
C LEU A 145 -18.54 -1.84 12.11
N LEU A 146 -18.00 -2.48 13.17
CA LEU A 146 -18.79 -3.27 14.10
C LEU A 146 -19.79 -2.40 14.87
N GLN A 147 -19.42 -1.19 15.25
CA GLN A 147 -20.34 -0.20 15.83
C GLN A 147 -21.41 0.22 14.82
N LYS A 148 -21.04 0.52 13.57
CA LYS A 148 -21.99 0.85 12.50
C LYS A 148 -22.97 -0.29 12.21
N ALA A 149 -22.53 -1.54 12.39
CA ALA A 149 -23.37 -2.73 12.32
C ALA A 149 -24.30 -2.92 13.55
N GLY A 150 -24.17 -2.09 14.59
CA GLY A 150 -24.93 -2.24 15.85
C GLY A 150 -24.46 -3.39 16.73
N LEU A 151 -23.30 -3.97 16.48
CA LEU A 151 -22.78 -5.14 17.19
C LEU A 151 -22.06 -4.77 18.49
N ILE A 152 -21.48 -3.57 18.55
CA ILE A 152 -20.78 -3.02 19.74
C ILE A 152 -21.08 -1.53 19.86
N LYS A 153 -20.76 -0.96 21.03
CA LYS A 153 -20.64 0.50 21.21
C LYS A 153 -19.24 0.83 21.72
N LEU A 154 -18.60 1.79 21.07
CA LEU A 154 -17.34 2.35 21.54
C LEU A 154 -17.61 3.55 22.45
N ARG A 155 -16.66 3.88 23.30
CA ARG A 155 -16.65 5.10 24.10
C ARG A 155 -16.77 6.30 23.21
N ASP A 156 -17.55 7.28 23.60
CA ASP A 156 -17.77 8.49 22.81
C ASP A 156 -16.44 9.24 22.57
N GLY A 157 -16.26 9.74 21.37
CA GLY A 157 -15.09 10.55 20.98
C GLY A 157 -13.80 9.79 20.59
N VAL A 158 -13.73 8.45 20.76
CA VAL A 158 -12.51 7.70 20.39
C VAL A 158 -12.33 7.57 18.87
N GLY A 159 -13.42 7.48 18.11
CA GLY A 159 -13.39 7.38 16.64
C GLY A 159 -12.54 6.22 16.15
N ALA A 160 -11.79 6.44 15.07
CA ALA A 160 -10.88 5.44 14.50
C ALA A 160 -9.62 5.14 15.34
N ARG A 161 -9.46 5.80 16.48
CA ARG A 161 -8.37 5.53 17.44
C ARG A 161 -8.79 4.61 18.58
N GLY A 162 -10.07 4.19 18.61
CA GLY A 162 -10.58 3.26 19.62
C GLY A 162 -9.97 1.86 19.48
N GLY A 163 -9.62 1.26 20.62
CA GLY A 163 -9.16 -0.12 20.73
C GLY A 163 -10.23 -1.00 21.39
N LEU A 164 -9.88 -2.27 21.63
CA LEU A 164 -10.79 -3.24 22.29
C LEU A 164 -11.22 -2.77 23.68
N ASP A 165 -10.34 -2.07 24.41
CA ASP A 165 -10.62 -1.52 25.75
C ASP A 165 -11.61 -0.34 25.73
N ASP A 166 -11.89 0.20 24.55
CA ASP A 166 -12.88 1.27 24.38
C ASP A 166 -14.28 0.76 24.09
N ILE A 167 -14.49 -0.56 24.07
CA ILE A 167 -15.81 -1.15 23.88
C ILE A 167 -16.60 -1.06 25.20
N VAL A 168 -17.62 -0.18 25.23
CA VAL A 168 -18.48 0.06 26.39
C VAL A 168 -19.75 -0.78 26.36
N ALA A 169 -20.14 -1.32 25.20
CA ALA A 169 -21.23 -2.30 25.10
C ALA A 169 -20.91 -3.37 24.06
N ASN A 170 -21.19 -4.62 24.45
CA ASN A 170 -21.01 -5.82 23.63
C ASN A 170 -22.17 -6.78 23.95
N PRO A 171 -23.40 -6.50 23.46
CA PRO A 171 -24.61 -7.22 23.88
C PRO A 171 -24.56 -8.72 23.53
N LYS A 172 -23.91 -9.08 22.41
CA LYS A 172 -23.75 -10.47 21.98
C LYS A 172 -22.51 -11.15 22.61
N LYS A 173 -21.81 -10.50 23.53
CA LYS A 173 -20.60 -11.05 24.20
C LYS A 173 -19.56 -11.56 23.17
N LEU A 174 -19.37 -10.84 22.07
CA LEU A 174 -18.44 -11.18 21.00
C LEU A 174 -17.02 -11.33 21.55
N ARG A 175 -16.30 -12.31 21.04
CA ARG A 175 -14.90 -12.59 21.40
C ARG A 175 -14.00 -12.12 20.25
N PHE A 176 -13.17 -11.14 20.52
CA PHE A 176 -12.27 -10.59 19.53
C PHE A 176 -11.01 -11.42 19.39
N VAL A 177 -10.57 -11.64 18.15
CA VAL A 177 -9.32 -12.29 17.78
C VAL A 177 -8.52 -11.30 16.98
N GLU A 178 -7.39 -10.86 17.53
CA GLU A 178 -6.48 -9.95 16.88
C GLU A 178 -5.62 -10.72 15.86
N ILE A 179 -5.66 -10.29 14.62
CA ILE A 179 -5.05 -10.99 13.47
C ILE A 179 -4.28 -9.96 12.67
N GLU A 180 -3.08 -10.30 12.25
CA GLU A 180 -2.32 -9.45 11.35
C GLU A 180 -3.11 -9.20 10.06
N GLY A 181 -3.18 -7.93 9.62
CA GLY A 181 -4.05 -7.50 8.53
C GLY A 181 -3.99 -8.36 7.27
N PRO A 182 -2.80 -8.72 6.74
CA PRO A 182 -2.68 -9.62 5.60
C PRO A 182 -3.25 -11.03 5.81
N GLN A 183 -3.39 -11.49 7.05
CA GLN A 183 -3.89 -12.82 7.39
C GLN A 183 -5.42 -12.87 7.61
N LEU A 184 -6.09 -11.72 7.72
CA LEU A 184 -7.55 -11.66 7.97
C LEU A 184 -8.37 -12.40 6.91
N VAL A 185 -7.91 -12.44 5.65
CA VAL A 185 -8.58 -13.16 4.58
C VAL A 185 -8.62 -14.68 4.81
N ARG A 186 -7.61 -15.22 5.49
CA ARG A 186 -7.51 -16.66 5.79
C ARG A 186 -8.30 -17.01 7.04
N ALA A 187 -8.40 -16.07 7.98
CA ALA A 187 -9.10 -16.28 9.26
C ALA A 187 -10.62 -16.45 9.09
N LEU A 188 -11.18 -16.14 7.92
CA LEU A 188 -12.62 -16.22 7.66
C LEU A 188 -13.20 -17.64 7.87
N ASP A 189 -12.36 -18.66 7.74
CA ASP A 189 -12.76 -20.05 7.97
C ASP A 189 -12.77 -20.40 9.49
N ASP A 190 -12.02 -19.66 10.30
CA ASP A 190 -11.80 -19.93 11.75
C ASP A 190 -12.67 -19.06 12.67
N VAL A 191 -13.25 -17.97 12.16
CA VAL A 191 -14.08 -17.04 12.93
C VAL A 191 -15.49 -16.94 12.38
N ASP A 192 -16.41 -16.35 13.13
CA ASP A 192 -17.80 -16.20 12.72
C ASP A 192 -18.02 -14.92 11.88
N LEU A 193 -17.22 -13.89 12.14
CA LEU A 193 -17.19 -12.64 11.41
C LEU A 193 -15.74 -12.13 11.37
N ALA A 194 -15.33 -11.50 10.30
CA ALA A 194 -14.02 -10.86 10.21
C ALA A 194 -14.07 -9.51 9.49
N GLN A 195 -13.24 -8.58 9.92
CA GLN A 195 -12.80 -7.46 9.11
C GLN A 195 -12.02 -8.01 7.91
N GLY A 196 -12.18 -7.40 6.74
CA GLY A 196 -11.46 -7.85 5.55
C GLY A 196 -11.29 -6.76 4.51
N TYR A 197 -10.36 -7.02 3.62
CA TYR A 197 -9.98 -6.12 2.53
C TYR A 197 -10.35 -6.78 1.20
N PRO A 198 -11.22 -6.17 0.36
CA PRO A 198 -11.69 -6.77 -0.90
C PRO A 198 -10.57 -7.31 -1.80
N ALA A 199 -9.51 -6.52 -1.99
CA ALA A 199 -8.40 -6.93 -2.85
C ALA A 199 -7.64 -8.17 -2.31
N HIS A 200 -7.60 -8.38 -0.99
CA HIS A 200 -6.97 -9.58 -0.42
C HIS A 200 -7.76 -10.85 -0.77
N PHE A 201 -9.10 -10.78 -0.86
CA PHE A 201 -9.91 -11.91 -1.31
C PHE A 201 -9.69 -12.22 -2.80
N VAL A 202 -9.60 -11.19 -3.65
CA VAL A 202 -9.28 -11.37 -5.08
C VAL A 202 -7.91 -12.03 -5.22
N ASN A 203 -6.91 -11.54 -4.51
CA ASN A 203 -5.55 -12.07 -4.53
C ASN A 203 -5.46 -13.52 -4.01
N ALA A 204 -6.32 -13.89 -3.05
CA ALA A 204 -6.45 -15.25 -2.55
C ALA A 204 -7.26 -16.18 -3.47
N GLY A 205 -7.59 -15.76 -4.69
CA GLY A 205 -8.40 -16.54 -5.64
C GLY A 205 -9.88 -16.64 -5.28
N LYS A 206 -10.38 -15.74 -4.40
CA LYS A 206 -11.77 -15.70 -3.93
C LYS A 206 -12.48 -14.39 -4.34
N PRO A 207 -12.50 -13.99 -5.65
CA PRO A 207 -13.05 -12.70 -6.06
C PRO A 207 -14.54 -12.52 -5.73
N GLN A 208 -15.29 -13.63 -5.70
CA GLN A 208 -16.71 -13.63 -5.32
C GLN A 208 -16.93 -13.20 -3.86
N VAL A 209 -15.94 -13.43 -2.97
CA VAL A 209 -16.01 -13.02 -1.57
C VAL A 209 -15.74 -11.53 -1.43
N ALA A 210 -14.91 -10.95 -2.30
CA ALA A 210 -14.59 -9.52 -2.24
C ALA A 210 -15.83 -8.61 -2.23
N GLY A 211 -16.86 -8.98 -3.02
CA GLY A 211 -18.12 -8.25 -3.12
C GLY A 211 -19.21 -8.70 -2.13
N SER A 212 -18.96 -9.71 -1.28
CA SER A 212 -19.97 -10.32 -0.39
C SER A 212 -19.95 -9.78 1.05
N GLY A 213 -19.25 -8.66 1.30
CA GLY A 213 -19.22 -8.05 2.63
C GLY A 213 -20.62 -7.65 3.10
N LEU A 214 -20.90 -7.95 4.37
CA LEU A 214 -22.19 -7.62 5.01
C LEU A 214 -22.34 -6.12 5.25
N LEU A 215 -21.22 -5.42 5.41
CA LEU A 215 -21.14 -3.97 5.56
C LEU A 215 -19.78 -3.48 5.06
N TYR A 216 -19.74 -2.28 4.48
CA TYR A 216 -18.51 -1.62 4.01
C TYR A 216 -18.32 -0.24 4.65
N SER A 217 -17.05 0.18 4.78
CA SER A 217 -16.69 1.50 5.34
C SER A 217 -17.07 2.66 4.41
N GLY A 218 -16.97 2.45 3.10
CA GLY A 218 -17.05 3.46 2.06
C GLY A 218 -15.68 3.77 1.44
N VAL A 219 -15.71 4.54 0.36
CA VAL A 219 -14.53 4.86 -0.46
C VAL A 219 -14.35 6.37 -0.67
N ASP A 220 -14.82 7.18 0.29
CA ASP A 220 -14.81 8.64 0.20
C ASP A 220 -13.79 9.31 1.13
N ASP A 221 -13.35 8.62 2.20
CA ASP A 221 -12.39 9.17 3.16
C ASP A 221 -10.94 8.99 2.66
N VAL A 222 -10.44 10.01 1.98
CA VAL A 222 -9.09 10.04 1.38
C VAL A 222 -7.97 9.89 2.43
N TYR A 223 -8.25 10.08 3.72
CA TYR A 223 -7.30 9.83 4.79
C TYR A 223 -6.86 8.37 4.86
N PHE A 224 -7.72 7.45 4.41
CA PHE A 224 -7.42 6.03 4.29
C PHE A 224 -6.98 5.58 2.89
N ALA A 225 -6.71 6.52 1.97
CA ALA A 225 -6.07 6.17 0.70
C ALA A 225 -4.61 5.78 0.93
N ILE A 226 -4.17 4.74 0.23
CA ILE A 226 -2.77 4.30 0.26
C ILE A 226 -1.89 5.42 -0.28
N ARG A 227 -0.71 5.58 0.30
CA ARG A 227 0.24 6.64 0.01
C ARG A 227 1.51 6.08 -0.60
N PHE A 228 2.07 6.82 -1.54
CA PHE A 228 3.47 6.72 -1.85
C PHE A 228 4.25 7.50 -0.79
N VAL A 229 5.12 6.79 -0.08
CA VAL A 229 5.86 7.36 1.05
C VAL A 229 7.36 7.21 0.82
N SER A 230 8.08 8.30 0.98
CA SER A 230 9.54 8.36 0.94
C SER A 230 10.12 8.83 2.28
N ARG A 231 11.42 8.76 2.45
CA ARG A 231 12.09 9.53 3.49
C ARG A 231 12.02 11.03 3.15
N GLN A 232 12.18 11.89 4.14
CA GLN A 232 12.20 13.33 3.93
C GLN A 232 13.41 13.78 3.09
N ASP A 233 14.57 13.12 3.24
CA ASP A 233 15.81 13.42 2.54
C ASP A 233 15.78 13.10 1.03
N ASN A 234 14.99 12.11 0.62
CA ASN A 234 14.86 11.75 -0.79
C ASN A 234 13.49 12.12 -1.42
N ALA A 235 12.64 12.84 -0.69
CA ALA A 235 11.31 13.20 -1.18
C ALA A 235 11.33 14.11 -2.44
N GLY A 236 12.45 14.78 -2.70
CA GLY A 236 12.69 15.59 -3.90
C GLY A 236 13.32 14.83 -5.08
N ASP A 237 13.53 13.52 -4.97
CA ASP A 237 14.13 12.72 -6.06
C ASP A 237 13.18 12.73 -7.30
N PRO A 238 13.66 13.24 -8.45
CA PRO A 238 12.83 13.34 -9.66
C PRO A 238 12.36 11.97 -10.19
N ARG A 239 13.07 10.88 -9.86
CA ARG A 239 12.67 9.52 -10.23
C ARG A 239 11.35 9.14 -9.54
N ILE A 240 11.15 9.54 -8.27
CA ILE A 240 9.92 9.31 -7.52
C ILE A 240 8.75 10.04 -8.19
N ALA A 241 8.90 11.33 -8.46
CA ALA A 241 7.84 12.12 -9.11
C ALA A 241 7.47 11.56 -10.49
N ARG A 242 8.48 11.17 -11.28
CA ARG A 242 8.28 10.55 -12.60
C ARG A 242 7.55 9.21 -12.51
N PHE A 243 7.93 8.35 -11.55
CA PHE A 243 7.27 7.07 -11.33
C PHE A 243 5.81 7.25 -10.90
N VAL A 244 5.56 8.11 -9.92
CA VAL A 244 4.20 8.40 -9.42
C VAL A 244 3.30 8.91 -10.53
N LYS A 245 3.80 9.86 -11.34
CA LYS A 245 3.04 10.37 -12.49
C LYS A 245 2.66 9.25 -13.46
N LEU A 246 3.62 8.40 -13.81
CA LEU A 246 3.40 7.25 -14.69
C LEU A 246 2.36 6.30 -14.08
N TYR A 247 2.47 5.95 -12.81
CA TYR A 247 1.52 5.10 -12.10
C TYR A 247 0.09 5.68 -12.16
N GLN A 248 -0.07 6.98 -11.93
CA GLN A 248 -1.38 7.62 -11.86
C GLN A 248 -2.03 7.83 -13.25
N GLU A 249 -1.24 7.97 -14.31
CA GLU A 249 -1.71 8.26 -15.66
C GLU A 249 -1.84 7.00 -16.54
N SER A 250 -1.13 5.90 -16.24
CA SER A 250 -1.10 4.70 -17.09
C SER A 250 -2.48 4.01 -17.18
N PRO A 251 -3.04 3.85 -18.40
CA PRO A 251 -4.25 3.07 -18.60
C PRO A 251 -4.10 1.61 -18.15
N ALA A 252 -2.91 1.00 -18.31
CA ALA A 252 -2.64 -0.37 -17.93
C ALA A 252 -2.66 -0.55 -16.39
N VAL A 253 -2.12 0.42 -15.64
CA VAL A 253 -2.21 0.45 -14.16
C VAL A 253 -3.66 0.56 -13.73
N LEU A 254 -4.44 1.46 -14.36
CA LEU A 254 -5.85 1.63 -14.05
C LEU A 254 -6.68 0.37 -14.33
N GLN A 255 -6.36 -0.34 -15.40
CA GLN A 255 -6.99 -1.62 -15.72
C GLN A 255 -6.61 -2.68 -14.68
N LYS A 256 -5.33 -2.80 -14.34
CA LYS A 256 -4.86 -3.75 -13.33
C LYS A 256 -5.54 -3.52 -11.98
N LEU A 257 -5.68 -2.27 -11.55
CA LEU A 257 -6.41 -1.94 -10.33
C LEU A 257 -7.88 -2.39 -10.41
N ARG A 258 -8.59 -2.13 -11.51
CA ARG A 258 -9.97 -2.61 -11.67
C ARG A 258 -10.07 -4.13 -11.53
N GLU A 259 -9.19 -4.88 -12.19
CA GLU A 259 -9.13 -6.34 -12.10
C GLU A 259 -8.88 -6.81 -10.67
N SER A 260 -7.93 -6.17 -9.96
CA SER A 260 -7.58 -6.50 -8.57
C SER A 260 -8.69 -6.21 -7.55
N TYR A 261 -9.72 -5.45 -7.95
CA TYR A 261 -10.94 -5.21 -7.18
C TYR A 261 -12.18 -5.87 -7.82
N ALA A 262 -12.00 -6.99 -8.55
CA ALA A 262 -13.06 -7.78 -9.17
C ALA A 262 -13.95 -6.95 -10.13
N ASN A 263 -13.43 -5.90 -10.77
CA ASN A 263 -14.13 -4.93 -11.61
C ASN A 263 -15.35 -4.28 -10.91
N ASN A 264 -15.26 -4.08 -9.61
CA ASN A 264 -16.33 -3.52 -8.79
C ASN A 264 -15.91 -2.18 -8.17
N ASP A 265 -16.40 -1.08 -8.73
CA ASP A 265 -16.08 0.30 -8.33
C ASP A 265 -16.58 0.65 -6.91
N LYS A 266 -17.42 -0.18 -6.28
CA LYS A 266 -17.82 0.00 -4.89
C LYS A 266 -16.72 -0.44 -3.90
N LEU A 267 -15.73 -1.19 -4.36
CA LEU A 267 -14.69 -1.76 -3.51
C LEU A 267 -13.42 -0.89 -3.38
N TYR A 268 -13.30 0.13 -4.23
CA TYR A 268 -12.16 1.05 -4.21
C TYR A 268 -12.52 2.38 -4.86
N SER A 269 -11.67 3.40 -4.68
CA SER A 269 -11.69 4.62 -5.49
C SER A 269 -10.28 5.07 -5.83
N LEU A 270 -10.19 5.99 -6.80
CA LEU A 270 -8.95 6.58 -7.29
C LEU A 270 -8.97 8.09 -7.00
N PRO A 271 -8.60 8.53 -5.78
CA PRO A 271 -8.78 9.92 -5.35
C PRO A 271 -8.06 10.94 -6.24
N TRP A 272 -6.91 10.58 -6.81
CA TRP A 272 -6.15 11.45 -7.72
C TRP A 272 -6.85 11.74 -9.05
N ARG A 273 -7.94 11.05 -9.37
CA ARG A 273 -8.75 11.27 -10.60
C ARG A 273 -10.00 12.10 -10.38
N LYS A 274 -10.33 12.39 -9.14
CA LYS A 274 -11.55 13.14 -8.76
C LYS A 274 -11.28 14.64 -8.55
N GLN A 275 -10.05 15.08 -8.89
CA GLN A 275 -9.65 16.49 -8.78
C GLN A 275 -9.92 17.25 -10.07
#